data_73c1a558eb710da561f6bbbdf4034736
#
_entry.id   73c1a558eb710da561f6bbbdf4034736
#
_cell.length_a   1.000
_cell.length_b   1.000
_cell.length_c   1.000
_cell.angle_alpha   90.00
_cell.angle_beta   90.00
_cell.angle_gamma   90.00
#
_symmetry.space_group_name_H-M   'P 1'
#
loop_
_entity.id
_entity.type
_entity.pdbx_description
1 polymer ?
#
loop_
_entity_poly.entity_id
_entity_poly.type
_entity_poly.pdbx_seq_one_letter_code
_entity_poly.pdbx_strand_id
1 'polypeptide(L)'
;MLAHGNPCRETLSKPEVLRHNGGVFVLTFIQRSAQHSLTALSDELTKLNPRVEFAQTYPDEIQGAFDCASDALHAALIAARDNGFWVGIGVGELRIPRFAGALGTVSTNDCIGDALEFSRLAVEAARTGAPARGIAVSAHDRAVADMASGLTRLLYRVCSDRTEAEWRVVDLLVPGVRGQQRAVAQALGITTQAVSRTLMRSLWHEEQAARPAVLDLLNRLDSASPTK
;
A
#
# COMPACT_ATOMS: atom_id res chain seq x y z
N MET A 1 -7.25 13.97 13.73
CA MET A 1 -7.84 13.78 12.40
C MET A 1 -7.20 14.81 11.47
N LEU A 2 -6.05 14.51 10.91
CA LEU A 2 -5.32 15.39 10.00
C LEU A 2 -5.35 14.72 8.63
N ALA A 3 -6.07 15.35 7.69
CA ALA A 3 -6.11 14.94 6.30
C ALA A 3 -4.68 15.05 5.72
N HIS A 4 -4.05 13.93 5.46
CA HIS A 4 -2.82 13.89 4.68
C HIS A 4 -3.20 14.28 3.26
N GLY A 5 -2.76 15.47 2.82
CA GLY A 5 -2.91 15.91 1.43
C GLY A 5 -2.26 14.89 0.50
N ASN A 6 -3.06 14.24 -0.31
CA ASN A 6 -2.60 13.26 -1.29
C ASN A 6 -1.86 14.00 -2.41
N PRO A 7 -0.55 13.77 -2.62
CA PRO A 7 0.23 14.47 -3.66
C PRO A 7 -0.31 14.23 -5.07
N CYS A 8 -1.09 13.18 -5.30
CA CYS A 8 -1.78 12.96 -6.58
C CYS A 8 -2.97 13.91 -6.81
N ARG A 9 -3.41 14.68 -5.80
CA ARG A 9 -4.58 15.58 -5.93
C ARG A 9 -4.24 17.01 -6.32
N GLU A 10 -3.02 17.48 -6.17
CA GLU A 10 -2.68 18.88 -6.51
C GLU A 10 -2.73 19.19 -8.01
N THR A 11 -2.88 18.19 -8.88
CA THR A 11 -3.03 18.38 -10.34
C THR A 11 -4.47 18.27 -10.86
N LEU A 12 -5.47 18.02 -10.00
CA LEU A 12 -6.85 17.78 -10.44
C LEU A 12 -7.80 18.96 -10.16
N SER A 13 -7.57 20.10 -10.83
CA SER A 13 -8.62 21.11 -11.03
C SER A 13 -9.06 21.11 -12.49
N LYS A 14 -9.97 20.18 -12.85
CA LYS A 14 -11.02 20.25 -13.88
C LYS A 14 -11.58 18.85 -14.17
N PRO A 15 -12.89 18.70 -14.47
CA PRO A 15 -13.46 17.42 -14.86
C PRO A 15 -13.17 17.17 -16.36
N GLU A 16 -11.96 16.84 -16.68
CA GLU A 16 -11.62 16.21 -17.94
C GLU A 16 -11.40 14.74 -17.65
N VAL A 17 -12.08 13.89 -18.42
CA VAL A 17 -11.86 12.44 -18.44
C VAL A 17 -10.38 12.22 -18.80
N LEU A 18 -9.52 12.31 -17.80
CA LEU A 18 -8.11 12.00 -17.93
C LEU A 18 -8.01 10.50 -18.20
N ARG A 19 -7.79 10.18 -19.48
CA ARG A 19 -7.16 8.92 -19.85
C ARG A 19 -5.79 8.96 -19.21
N HIS A 20 -5.67 8.42 -17.99
CA HIS A 20 -4.36 8.09 -17.43
C HIS A 20 -3.79 7.02 -18.37
N ASN A 21 -2.80 7.41 -19.17
CA ASN A 21 -1.97 6.50 -19.97
C ASN A 21 -0.95 5.76 -19.09
N GLY A 22 -1.11 5.77 -17.78
CA GLY A 22 -0.29 5.07 -16.82
C GLY A 22 -0.91 3.71 -16.47
N GLY A 23 -0.10 2.79 -16.00
CA GLY A 23 -0.55 1.53 -15.41
C GLY A 23 -1.30 1.79 -14.09
N VAL A 24 -1.94 0.76 -13.60
CA VAL A 24 -2.70 0.75 -12.35
C VAL A 24 -2.04 -0.19 -11.37
N PHE A 25 -2.14 0.12 -10.09
CA PHE A 25 -1.66 -0.71 -9.00
C PHE A 25 -2.82 -1.52 -8.44
N VAL A 26 -2.90 -2.80 -8.79
CA VAL A 26 -3.87 -3.72 -8.18
C VAL A 26 -3.23 -4.38 -6.97
N LEU A 27 -3.91 -4.31 -5.84
CA LEU A 27 -3.46 -4.97 -4.61
C LEU A 27 -4.39 -6.13 -4.26
N THR A 28 -3.76 -7.26 -3.95
CA THR A 28 -4.44 -8.44 -3.41
C THR A 28 -3.93 -8.68 -1.98
N PHE A 29 -4.86 -8.82 -1.04
CA PHE A 29 -4.56 -9.15 0.35
C PHE A 29 -5.18 -10.50 0.68
N ILE A 30 -4.36 -11.46 1.13
CA ILE A 30 -4.81 -12.76 1.61
C ILE A 30 -4.60 -12.83 3.12
N GLN A 31 -5.63 -13.17 3.84
CA GLN A 31 -5.64 -13.31 5.29
C GLN A 31 -4.75 -14.48 5.73
N ARG A 32 -3.87 -14.26 6.71
CA ARG A 32 -2.99 -15.31 7.26
C ARG A 32 -3.67 -16.15 8.33
N SER A 33 -4.59 -15.56 9.06
CA SER A 33 -5.36 -16.23 10.12
C SER A 33 -6.71 -15.56 10.32
N ALA A 34 -7.69 -16.28 10.82
CA ALA A 34 -9.03 -15.77 11.09
C ALA A 34 -9.09 -14.67 12.18
N GLN A 35 -7.98 -14.36 12.84
CA GLN A 35 -7.91 -13.29 13.85
C GLN A 35 -7.89 -11.89 13.23
N HIS A 36 -7.50 -11.75 11.96
CA HIS A 36 -7.42 -10.47 11.26
C HIS A 36 -8.64 -10.30 10.36
N SER A 37 -9.34 -9.19 10.49
CA SER A 37 -10.58 -8.94 9.75
C SER A 37 -10.30 -8.31 8.38
N LEU A 38 -10.72 -8.99 7.32
CA LEU A 38 -10.72 -8.43 5.95
C LEU A 38 -11.62 -7.20 5.83
N THR A 39 -12.75 -7.20 6.54
CA THR A 39 -13.68 -6.05 6.54
C THR A 39 -13.02 -4.84 7.18
N ALA A 40 -12.36 -5.00 8.34
CA ALA A 40 -11.65 -3.89 8.99
C ALA A 40 -10.52 -3.35 8.11
N LEU A 41 -9.77 -4.22 7.41
CA LEU A 41 -8.76 -3.78 6.45
C LEU A 41 -9.41 -3.03 5.28
N SER A 42 -10.48 -3.56 4.69
CA SER A 42 -11.21 -2.90 3.59
C SER A 42 -11.71 -1.51 3.98
N ASP A 43 -12.26 -1.34 5.19
CA ASP A 43 -12.73 -0.05 5.71
C ASP A 43 -11.58 0.98 5.82
N GLU A 44 -10.39 0.54 6.25
CA GLU A 44 -9.20 1.40 6.29
C GLU A 44 -8.72 1.78 4.89
N LEU A 45 -8.71 0.82 3.96
CA LEU A 45 -8.26 1.05 2.58
C LEU A 45 -9.22 1.96 1.79
N THR A 46 -10.52 1.90 2.06
CA THR A 46 -11.53 2.79 1.46
C THR A 46 -11.25 4.27 1.76
N LYS A 47 -10.66 4.58 2.93
CA LYS A 47 -10.27 5.95 3.30
C LYS A 47 -9.19 6.54 2.40
N LEU A 48 -8.45 5.70 1.69
CA LEU A 48 -7.42 6.12 0.73
C LEU A 48 -7.99 6.48 -0.65
N ASN A 49 -9.32 6.36 -0.85
CA ASN A 49 -9.99 6.64 -2.13
C ASN A 49 -9.43 5.78 -3.27
N PRO A 50 -9.55 4.46 -3.22
CA PRO A 50 -9.11 3.59 -4.30
C PRO A 50 -9.86 3.89 -5.61
N ARG A 51 -9.21 3.60 -6.74
CA ARG A 51 -9.84 3.66 -8.07
C ARG A 51 -10.92 2.60 -8.23
N VAL A 52 -10.65 1.40 -7.71
CA VAL A 52 -11.61 0.29 -7.61
C VAL A 52 -11.62 -0.13 -6.15
N GLU A 53 -12.80 -0.10 -5.55
CA GLU A 53 -13.00 -0.42 -4.13
C GLU A 53 -12.52 -1.83 -3.80
N PHE A 54 -12.01 -2.00 -2.57
CA PHE A 54 -11.59 -3.30 -2.09
C PHE A 54 -12.81 -4.18 -1.81
N ALA A 55 -12.95 -5.21 -2.60
CA ALA A 55 -14.04 -6.18 -2.49
C ALA A 55 -13.48 -7.60 -2.31
N GLN A 56 -14.26 -8.44 -1.67
CA GLN A 56 -13.92 -9.84 -1.49
C GLN A 56 -13.98 -10.58 -2.83
N THR A 57 -12.88 -11.24 -3.19
CA THR A 57 -12.74 -12.07 -4.40
C THR A 57 -12.78 -13.56 -4.08
N TYR A 58 -12.22 -13.94 -2.91
CA TYR A 58 -12.31 -15.27 -2.32
C TYR A 58 -12.61 -15.15 -0.81
N PRO A 59 -12.96 -16.23 -0.10
CA PRO A 59 -13.34 -16.18 1.33
C PRO A 59 -12.30 -15.55 2.24
N ASP A 60 -11.01 -15.67 1.88
CA ASP A 60 -9.85 -15.16 2.63
C ASP A 60 -9.09 -14.03 1.89
N GLU A 61 -9.68 -13.49 0.80
CA GLU A 61 -9.02 -12.53 -0.09
C GLU A 61 -9.88 -11.30 -0.36
N ILE A 62 -9.27 -10.12 -0.32
CA ILE A 62 -9.82 -8.89 -0.91
C ILE A 62 -8.87 -8.34 -1.96
N GLN A 63 -9.43 -7.69 -2.98
CA GLN A 63 -8.69 -7.06 -4.06
C GLN A 63 -9.28 -5.70 -4.40
N GLY A 64 -8.42 -4.73 -4.72
CA GLY A 64 -8.79 -3.38 -5.13
C GLY A 64 -7.65 -2.73 -5.91
N ALA A 65 -7.84 -1.47 -6.34
CA ALA A 65 -6.86 -0.81 -7.19
C ALA A 65 -6.68 0.67 -6.86
N PHE A 66 -5.46 1.17 -7.05
CA PHE A 66 -5.07 2.58 -6.95
C PHE A 66 -4.47 3.09 -8.26
N ASP A 67 -4.61 4.40 -8.49
CA ASP A 67 -4.01 5.08 -9.64
C ASP A 67 -2.55 5.49 -9.42
N CYS A 68 -2.04 5.46 -8.19
CA CYS A 68 -0.69 5.92 -7.91
C CYS A 68 0.08 5.01 -6.94
N ALA A 69 1.40 4.98 -7.14
CA ALA A 69 2.33 4.19 -6.34
C ALA A 69 2.32 4.56 -4.84
N SER A 70 2.08 5.83 -4.49
CA SER A 70 2.09 6.29 -3.10
C SER A 70 0.95 5.68 -2.29
N ASP A 71 -0.26 5.64 -2.86
CA ASP A 71 -1.43 5.07 -2.18
C ASP A 71 -1.34 3.54 -2.13
N ALA A 72 -0.83 2.92 -3.21
CA ALA A 72 -0.56 1.49 -3.24
C ALA A 72 0.47 1.06 -2.17
N LEU A 73 1.58 1.78 -2.05
CA LEU A 73 2.57 1.51 -1.00
C LEU A 73 1.99 1.76 0.40
N HIS A 74 1.24 2.85 0.57
CA HIS A 74 0.60 3.16 1.86
C HIS A 74 -0.38 2.04 2.27
N ALA A 75 -1.25 1.61 1.38
CA ALA A 75 -2.18 0.50 1.60
C ALA A 75 -1.45 -0.79 2.00
N ALA A 76 -0.36 -1.12 1.31
CA ALA A 76 0.45 -2.28 1.64
C ALA A 76 1.08 -2.19 3.03
N LEU A 77 1.53 -1.00 3.46
CA LEU A 77 2.14 -0.80 4.78
C LEU A 77 1.10 -0.73 5.92
N ILE A 78 -0.16 -0.35 5.64
CA ILE A 78 -1.28 -0.51 6.58
C ILE A 78 -1.42 -2.00 6.95
N ALA A 79 -1.43 -2.89 5.96
CA ALA A 79 -1.54 -4.33 6.20
C ALA A 79 -0.32 -4.93 6.93
N ALA A 80 0.84 -4.25 6.89
CA ALA A 80 2.03 -4.67 7.62
C ALA A 80 1.89 -4.51 9.14
N ARG A 81 1.07 -3.59 9.61
CA ARG A 81 0.95 -3.23 11.03
C ARG A 81 0.70 -4.46 11.92
N ASP A 82 -0.26 -5.29 11.53
CA ASP A 82 -0.65 -6.47 12.30
C ASP A 82 -0.01 -7.76 11.76
N ASN A 83 0.77 -7.66 10.68
CA ASN A 83 1.35 -8.81 9.97
C ASN A 83 0.31 -9.90 9.65
N GLY A 84 -0.95 -9.49 9.50
CA GLY A 84 -2.12 -10.38 9.36
C GLY A 84 -2.40 -10.83 7.94
N PHE A 85 -1.66 -10.28 6.95
CA PHE A 85 -1.97 -10.49 5.55
C PHE A 85 -0.70 -10.77 4.73
N TRP A 86 -0.85 -11.58 3.68
CA TRP A 86 0.06 -11.56 2.54
C TRP A 86 -0.42 -10.52 1.54
N VAL A 87 0.51 -9.77 0.96
CA VAL A 87 0.20 -8.66 0.08
C VAL A 87 0.85 -8.87 -1.29
N GLY A 88 0.06 -8.77 -2.34
CA GLY A 88 0.55 -8.75 -3.72
C GLY A 88 0.25 -7.41 -4.37
N ILE A 89 1.27 -6.77 -4.96
CA ILE A 89 1.10 -5.58 -5.78
C ILE A 89 1.34 -5.98 -7.24
N GLY A 90 0.31 -5.87 -8.07
CA GLY A 90 0.39 -6.03 -9.52
C GLY A 90 0.39 -4.68 -10.20
N VAL A 91 1.34 -4.42 -11.10
CA VAL A 91 1.41 -3.18 -11.87
C VAL A 91 1.23 -3.49 -13.35
N GLY A 92 0.23 -2.88 -13.97
CA GLY A 92 -0.11 -3.14 -15.37
C GLY A 92 -1.39 -2.41 -15.82
N GLU A 93 -1.99 -2.84 -16.91
CA GLU A 93 -3.27 -2.33 -17.38
C GLU A 93 -4.43 -2.80 -16.50
N LEU A 94 -5.39 -1.90 -16.26
CA LEU A 94 -6.70 -2.21 -15.71
C LEU A 94 -7.77 -1.42 -16.44
N ARG A 95 -8.72 -2.12 -17.05
CA ARG A 95 -9.87 -1.53 -17.77
C ARG A 95 -11.14 -1.84 -17.01
N ILE A 96 -11.91 -0.81 -16.75
CA ILE A 96 -13.25 -0.92 -16.21
C ILE A 96 -14.22 -0.92 -17.42
N PRO A 97 -14.96 -2.03 -17.70
CA PRO A 97 -15.92 -2.07 -18.78
C PRO A 97 -17.01 -1.00 -18.59
N ARG A 98 -17.55 -0.45 -19.70
CA ARG A 98 -18.54 0.66 -19.67
C ARG A 98 -19.80 0.35 -18.86
N PHE A 99 -20.14 -0.92 -18.72
CA PHE A 99 -21.31 -1.39 -17.97
C PHE A 99 -20.97 -1.91 -16.57
N ALA A 100 -19.69 -1.87 -16.18
CA ALA A 100 -19.29 -2.22 -14.81
C ALA A 100 -19.98 -1.22 -13.85
N GLY A 101 -20.45 -1.73 -12.73
CA GLY A 101 -21.17 -0.91 -11.75
C GLY A 101 -22.63 -0.60 -12.10
N ALA A 102 -23.19 -1.09 -13.21
CA ALA A 102 -24.61 -0.92 -13.53
C ALA A 102 -25.57 -1.50 -12.46
N LEU A 103 -25.08 -2.47 -11.68
CA LEU A 103 -25.79 -3.14 -10.59
C LEU A 103 -25.26 -2.79 -9.20
N GLY A 104 -24.33 -1.85 -9.09
CA GLY A 104 -23.71 -1.48 -7.80
C GLY A 104 -22.31 -0.88 -7.95
N THR A 105 -21.52 -0.99 -6.87
CA THR A 105 -20.12 -0.53 -6.86
C THR A 105 -19.26 -1.44 -7.74
N VAL A 106 -18.37 -0.84 -8.54
CA VAL A 106 -17.40 -1.58 -9.38
C VAL A 106 -16.41 -2.32 -8.48
N SER A 107 -16.26 -3.61 -8.72
CA SER A 107 -15.24 -4.46 -8.11
C SER A 107 -14.16 -4.88 -9.11
N THR A 108 -13.06 -5.42 -8.64
CA THR A 108 -12.02 -5.98 -9.53
C THR A 108 -12.51 -7.18 -10.33
N ASN A 109 -13.56 -7.88 -9.88
CA ASN A 109 -14.20 -8.97 -10.64
C ASN A 109 -14.88 -8.47 -11.92
N ASP A 110 -15.23 -7.18 -11.98
CA ASP A 110 -15.83 -6.54 -13.16
C ASP A 110 -14.78 -5.99 -14.11
N CYS A 111 -13.50 -6.01 -13.72
CA CYS A 111 -12.40 -5.40 -14.46
C CYS A 111 -11.64 -6.42 -15.31
N ILE A 112 -10.90 -5.91 -16.31
CA ILE A 112 -10.07 -6.71 -17.22
C ILE A 112 -8.70 -6.05 -17.31
N GLY A 113 -7.63 -6.85 -17.23
CA GLY A 113 -6.27 -6.35 -17.38
C GLY A 113 -5.24 -7.26 -16.70
N ASP A 114 -3.99 -7.10 -17.12
CA ASP A 114 -2.88 -7.90 -16.64
C ASP A 114 -2.44 -7.54 -15.20
N ALA A 115 -2.75 -6.33 -14.74
CA ALA A 115 -2.50 -5.94 -13.35
C ALA A 115 -3.21 -6.88 -12.34
N LEU A 116 -4.37 -7.44 -12.71
CA LEU A 116 -5.10 -8.42 -11.89
C LEU A 116 -4.32 -9.72 -11.75
N GLU A 117 -3.79 -10.22 -12.86
CA GLU A 117 -2.96 -11.43 -12.89
C GLU A 117 -1.66 -11.19 -12.12
N PHE A 118 -0.98 -10.06 -12.37
CA PHE A 118 0.25 -9.71 -11.67
C PHE A 118 0.04 -9.60 -10.15
N SER A 119 -1.07 -9.04 -9.67
CA SER A 119 -1.32 -8.96 -8.23
C SER A 119 -1.49 -10.34 -7.58
N ARG A 120 -2.11 -11.28 -8.30
CA ARG A 120 -2.26 -12.68 -7.86
C ARG A 120 -0.94 -13.43 -7.87
N LEU A 121 -0.14 -13.27 -8.92
CA LEU A 121 1.22 -13.81 -8.96
C LEU A 121 2.09 -13.27 -7.83
N ALA A 122 1.99 -11.98 -7.54
CA ALA A 122 2.71 -11.33 -6.46
C ALA A 122 2.30 -11.87 -5.09
N VAL A 123 0.99 -11.96 -4.78
CA VAL A 123 0.54 -12.43 -3.47
C VAL A 123 0.89 -13.89 -3.26
N GLU A 124 0.84 -14.72 -4.30
CA GLU A 124 1.28 -16.12 -4.22
C GLU A 124 2.80 -16.21 -3.96
N ALA A 125 3.61 -15.39 -4.63
CA ALA A 125 5.05 -15.29 -4.35
C ALA A 125 5.34 -14.78 -2.93
N ALA A 126 4.49 -13.91 -2.37
CA ALA A 126 4.60 -13.45 -0.99
C ALA A 126 4.29 -14.57 0.01
N ARG A 127 3.32 -15.43 -0.30
CA ARG A 127 2.86 -16.54 0.53
C ARG A 127 3.81 -17.74 0.51
N THR A 128 4.27 -18.14 -0.66
CA THR A 128 5.05 -19.37 -0.87
C THR A 128 6.55 -19.19 -0.70
N GLY A 129 7.04 -17.96 -0.68
CA GLY A 129 8.47 -17.69 -0.48
C GLY A 129 8.95 -18.13 0.90
N ALA A 130 10.09 -18.82 0.97
CA ALA A 130 10.74 -19.19 2.24
C ALA A 130 11.95 -18.26 2.54
N PRO A 131 12.01 -17.56 3.69
CA PRO A 131 10.94 -17.39 4.69
C PRO A 131 9.76 -16.60 4.13
N ALA A 132 8.57 -16.76 4.74
CA ALA A 132 7.36 -16.06 4.31
C ALA A 132 7.60 -14.56 4.12
N ARG A 133 7.43 -14.08 2.90
CA ARG A 133 7.94 -12.76 2.49
C ARG A 133 7.04 -11.59 2.87
N GLY A 134 5.79 -11.87 3.23
CA GLY A 134 4.80 -10.86 3.60
C GLY A 134 4.25 -10.08 2.41
N ILE A 135 5.11 -9.60 1.52
CA ILE A 135 4.74 -8.78 0.35
C ILE A 135 5.63 -9.11 -0.85
N ALA A 136 5.05 -9.00 -2.06
CA ALA A 136 5.79 -9.00 -3.31
C ALA A 136 5.13 -8.07 -4.35
N VAL A 137 5.89 -7.73 -5.39
CA VAL A 137 5.47 -6.92 -6.53
C VAL A 137 5.65 -7.75 -7.81
N SER A 138 4.73 -7.66 -8.76
CA SER A 138 4.84 -8.28 -10.08
C SER A 138 4.37 -7.33 -11.17
N ALA A 139 5.05 -7.37 -12.31
CA ALA A 139 4.77 -6.55 -13.49
C ALA A 139 5.45 -7.16 -14.72
N HIS A 140 5.29 -6.51 -15.89
CA HIS A 140 5.98 -6.92 -17.11
C HIS A 140 7.51 -6.89 -17.00
N ASP A 141 8.08 -5.80 -16.46
CA ASP A 141 9.51 -5.72 -16.17
C ASP A 141 9.85 -6.47 -14.88
N ARG A 142 10.20 -7.75 -15.03
CA ARG A 142 10.52 -8.62 -13.90
C ARG A 142 11.74 -8.14 -13.10
N ALA A 143 12.74 -7.56 -13.75
CA ALA A 143 13.95 -7.13 -13.07
C ALA A 143 13.65 -5.95 -12.12
N VAL A 144 12.88 -4.97 -12.59
CA VAL A 144 12.45 -3.84 -11.75
C VAL A 144 11.45 -4.32 -10.68
N ALA A 145 10.54 -5.24 -11.01
CA ALA A 145 9.59 -5.82 -10.05
C ALA A 145 10.30 -6.59 -8.92
N ASP A 146 11.37 -7.32 -9.22
CA ASP A 146 12.18 -8.01 -8.21
C ASP A 146 12.90 -7.02 -7.28
N MET A 147 13.46 -5.93 -7.81
CA MET A 147 14.05 -4.84 -7.01
C MET A 147 12.99 -4.17 -6.12
N ALA A 148 11.84 -3.83 -6.70
CA ALA A 148 10.70 -3.25 -5.96
C ALA A 148 10.23 -4.21 -4.85
N SER A 149 10.09 -5.51 -5.14
CA SER A 149 9.74 -6.54 -4.17
C SER A 149 10.75 -6.58 -3.01
N GLY A 150 12.04 -6.53 -3.31
CA GLY A 150 13.09 -6.56 -2.30
C GLY A 150 12.99 -5.40 -1.32
N LEU A 151 12.93 -4.16 -1.84
CA LEU A 151 12.85 -2.96 -1.02
C LEU A 151 11.51 -2.84 -0.28
N THR A 152 10.39 -3.12 -0.94
CA THR A 152 9.06 -3.09 -0.30
C THR A 152 8.98 -4.10 0.84
N ARG A 153 9.60 -5.28 0.68
CA ARG A 153 9.69 -6.29 1.73
C ARG A 153 10.47 -5.83 2.95
N LEU A 154 11.58 -5.10 2.75
CA LEU A 154 12.32 -4.50 3.85
C LEU A 154 11.47 -3.51 4.62
N LEU A 155 10.75 -2.60 3.93
CA LEU A 155 9.82 -1.67 4.58
C LEU A 155 8.68 -2.39 5.30
N TYR A 156 8.08 -3.38 4.65
CA TYR A 156 7.02 -4.20 5.24
C TYR A 156 7.50 -4.86 6.54
N ARG A 157 8.71 -5.43 6.53
CA ARG A 157 9.31 -6.06 7.71
C ARG A 157 9.55 -5.06 8.83
N VAL A 158 10.12 -3.89 8.53
CA VAL A 158 10.32 -2.80 9.51
C VAL A 158 8.98 -2.41 10.16
N CYS A 159 7.93 -2.27 9.37
CA CYS A 159 6.60 -1.92 9.89
C CYS A 159 5.99 -3.07 10.72
N SER A 160 6.10 -4.33 10.25
CA SER A 160 5.50 -5.48 10.93
C SER A 160 6.20 -5.87 12.23
N ASP A 161 7.46 -5.49 12.41
CA ASP A 161 8.22 -5.76 13.64
C ASP A 161 7.97 -4.71 14.74
N ARG A 162 7.29 -3.60 14.42
CA ARG A 162 6.97 -2.58 15.42
C ARG A 162 6.00 -3.09 16.46
N THR A 163 6.34 -2.84 17.71
CA THR A 163 5.46 -3.07 18.85
C THR A 163 4.34 -2.03 18.86
N GLU A 164 3.24 -2.33 19.56
CA GLU A 164 2.15 -1.38 19.74
C GLU A 164 2.61 -0.06 20.41
N ALA A 165 3.56 -0.13 21.34
CA ALA A 165 4.14 1.05 21.97
C ALA A 165 4.91 1.93 20.98
N GLU A 166 5.56 1.34 19.99
CA GLU A 166 6.24 2.05 18.91
C GLU A 166 5.24 2.66 17.94
N TRP A 167 4.19 1.92 17.57
CA TRP A 167 3.10 2.45 16.74
C TRP A 167 2.42 3.66 17.38
N ARG A 168 2.14 3.64 18.68
CA ARG A 168 1.55 4.80 19.40
C ARG A 168 2.38 6.07 19.27
N VAL A 169 3.70 5.96 19.15
CA VAL A 169 4.60 7.11 18.92
C VAL A 169 4.58 7.50 17.43
N VAL A 170 4.72 6.52 16.54
CA VAL A 170 4.80 6.72 15.09
C VAL A 170 3.52 7.34 14.53
N ASP A 171 2.35 6.90 15.01
CA ASP A 171 1.04 7.40 14.57
C ASP A 171 0.81 8.91 14.82
N LEU A 172 1.57 9.50 15.75
CA LEU A 172 1.51 10.93 16.05
C LEU A 172 2.50 11.77 15.25
N LEU A 173 3.33 11.15 14.42
CA LEU A 173 4.34 11.84 13.64
C LEU A 173 3.84 12.19 12.24
N VAL A 174 4.21 13.36 11.78
CA VAL A 174 3.97 13.81 10.41
C VAL A 174 5.30 13.81 9.68
N PRO A 175 5.43 13.04 8.57
CA PRO A 175 6.64 13.03 7.77
C PRO A 175 7.05 14.44 7.32
N GLY A 176 8.37 14.72 7.32
CA GLY A 176 8.91 16.01 6.88
C GLY A 176 8.82 17.15 7.91
N VAL A 177 8.04 17.03 8.98
CA VAL A 177 7.96 18.05 10.04
C VAL A 177 9.04 17.82 11.10
N ARG A 178 9.77 18.88 11.46
CA ARG A 178 10.82 18.83 12.48
C ARG A 178 10.28 19.21 13.86
N GLY A 179 10.95 18.74 14.92
CA GLY A 179 10.68 19.19 16.30
C GLY A 179 9.43 18.61 16.95
N GLN A 180 8.78 17.61 16.35
CA GLN A 180 7.52 17.02 16.83
C GLN A 180 7.67 16.25 18.16
N GLN A 181 8.88 15.79 18.51
CA GLN A 181 9.10 14.88 19.65
C GLN A 181 8.56 15.43 20.98
N ARG A 182 8.62 16.76 21.18
CA ARG A 182 8.08 17.40 22.40
C ARG A 182 6.56 17.30 22.45
N ALA A 183 5.89 17.57 21.34
CA ALA A 183 4.41 17.47 21.26
C ALA A 183 3.94 16.02 21.43
N VAL A 184 4.63 15.06 20.79
CA VAL A 184 4.35 13.61 20.94
C VAL A 184 4.57 13.17 22.39
N ALA A 185 5.66 13.60 23.04
CA ALA A 185 5.93 13.30 24.44
C ALA A 185 4.82 13.82 25.36
N GLN A 186 4.37 15.04 25.14
CA GLN A 186 3.27 15.64 25.90
C GLN A 186 1.94 14.91 25.67
N ALA A 187 1.62 14.54 24.41
CA ALA A 187 0.38 13.83 24.07
C ALA A 187 0.31 12.43 24.68
N LEU A 188 1.48 11.76 24.82
CA LEU A 188 1.56 10.41 25.37
C LEU A 188 1.89 10.36 26.87
N GLY A 189 2.16 11.51 27.51
CA GLY A 189 2.55 11.56 28.93
C GLY A 189 3.91 10.90 29.21
N ILE A 190 4.86 10.94 28.25
CA ILE A 190 6.19 10.36 28.36
C ILE A 190 7.28 11.42 28.16
N THR A 191 8.55 11.06 28.35
CA THR A 191 9.67 11.98 28.15
C THR A 191 10.05 12.09 26.68
N THR A 192 10.61 13.24 26.26
CA THR A 192 11.18 13.40 24.90
C THR A 192 12.30 12.41 24.61
N GLN A 193 13.07 12.03 25.63
CA GLN A 193 14.10 10.99 25.52
C GLN A 193 13.49 9.62 25.22
N ALA A 194 12.35 9.27 25.84
CA ALA A 194 11.62 8.04 25.53
C ALA A 194 11.11 8.04 24.09
N VAL A 195 10.53 9.15 23.62
CA VAL A 195 10.13 9.31 22.21
C VAL A 195 11.32 9.10 21.27
N SER A 196 12.45 9.76 21.53
CA SER A 196 13.65 9.63 20.70
C SER A 196 14.18 8.19 20.63
N ARG A 197 14.22 7.47 21.75
CA ARG A 197 14.63 6.04 21.79
C ARG A 197 13.64 5.17 21.02
N THR A 198 12.34 5.42 21.14
CA THR A 198 11.31 4.70 20.42
C THR A 198 11.46 4.91 18.91
N LEU A 199 11.71 6.15 18.45
CA LEU A 199 11.93 6.44 17.03
C LEU A 199 13.16 5.71 16.46
N MET A 200 14.26 5.64 17.22
CA MET A 200 15.43 4.87 16.80
C MET A 200 15.12 3.37 16.67
N ARG A 201 14.40 2.78 17.63
CA ARG A 201 14.07 1.35 17.60
C ARG A 201 13.06 1.00 16.53
N SER A 202 12.07 1.86 16.29
CA SER A 202 11.03 1.66 15.29
C SER A 202 11.52 1.80 13.86
N LEU A 203 12.78 2.25 13.65
CA LEU A 203 13.35 2.54 12.32
C LEU A 203 12.47 3.47 11.48
N TRP A 204 11.76 4.40 12.13
CA TRP A 204 10.84 5.31 11.43
C TRP A 204 11.57 6.24 10.46
N HIS A 205 12.74 6.74 10.84
CA HIS A 205 13.54 7.63 9.97
C HIS A 205 14.06 6.89 8.75
N GLU A 206 14.51 5.66 8.93
CA GLU A 206 15.02 4.78 7.88
C GLU A 206 13.90 4.40 6.91
N GLU A 207 12.72 4.07 7.43
CA GLU A 207 11.53 3.82 6.62
C GLU A 207 11.18 5.05 5.77
N GLN A 208 11.08 6.25 6.38
CA GLN A 208 10.74 7.47 5.66
C GLN A 208 11.81 7.80 4.58
N ALA A 209 13.09 7.56 4.86
CA ALA A 209 14.17 7.78 3.91
C ALA A 209 14.18 6.77 2.74
N ALA A 210 13.71 5.55 2.98
CA ALA A 210 13.67 4.49 1.95
C ALA A 210 12.42 4.56 1.05
N ARG A 211 11.30 5.11 1.54
CA ARG A 211 10.04 5.21 0.76
C ARG A 211 10.21 5.81 -0.64
N PRO A 212 10.97 6.91 -0.86
CA PRO A 212 11.15 7.49 -2.19
C PRO A 212 11.77 6.51 -3.18
N ALA A 213 12.71 5.66 -2.76
CA ALA A 213 13.33 4.66 -3.64
C ALA A 213 12.35 3.56 -4.05
N VAL A 214 11.45 3.14 -3.15
CA VAL A 214 10.39 2.20 -3.50
C VAL A 214 9.40 2.84 -4.48
N LEU A 215 9.00 4.09 -4.23
CA LEU A 215 8.10 4.82 -5.11
C LEU A 215 8.68 5.02 -6.50
N ASP A 216 9.98 5.31 -6.61
CA ASP A 216 10.67 5.42 -7.91
C ASP A 216 10.57 4.11 -8.70
N LEU A 217 10.85 2.96 -8.06
CA LEU A 217 10.74 1.65 -8.71
C LEU A 217 9.30 1.33 -9.14
N LEU A 218 8.32 1.60 -8.27
CA LEU A 218 6.90 1.38 -8.60
C LEU A 218 6.45 2.27 -9.77
N ASN A 219 6.84 3.54 -9.78
CA ASN A 219 6.53 4.46 -10.88
C ASN A 219 7.21 4.06 -12.20
N ARG A 220 8.41 3.47 -12.15
CA ARG A 220 9.07 2.93 -13.34
C ARG A 220 8.30 1.75 -13.92
N LEU A 221 7.72 0.88 -13.09
CA LEU A 221 6.87 -0.23 -13.54
C LEU A 221 5.59 0.29 -14.20
N ASP A 222 5.01 1.36 -13.65
CA ASP A 222 3.85 2.04 -14.20
C ASP A 222 4.13 2.59 -15.61
N SER A 223 5.26 3.30 -15.77
CA SER A 223 5.67 3.89 -17.05
C SER A 223 6.06 2.86 -18.12
N ALA A 224 6.46 1.66 -17.72
CA ALA A 224 6.88 0.58 -18.61
C ALA A 224 5.70 -0.28 -19.13
N SER A 225 4.47 -0.04 -18.67
CA SER A 225 3.29 -0.74 -19.16
C SER A 225 3.08 -0.44 -20.65
N PRO A 226 3.04 -1.46 -21.55
CA PRO A 226 2.94 -1.22 -22.97
C PRO A 226 1.61 -0.58 -23.32
N THR A 227 1.66 0.65 -23.82
CA THR A 227 0.49 1.33 -24.40
C THR A 227 0.14 0.62 -25.71
N LYS A 228 -0.96 -0.11 -25.74
CA LYS A 228 -1.55 -0.66 -26.98
C LYS A 228 -2.53 0.29 -27.63
#